data_db3ed023bdfa192a3e65c83912fdbbf1
#
_entry.id   db3ed023bdfa192a3e65c83912fdbbf1
#
_cell.length_a   1.000
_cell.length_b   1.000
_cell.length_c   1.000
_cell.angle_alpha   90.00
_cell.angle_beta   90.00
_cell.angle_gamma   90.00
#
_symmetry.space_group_name_H-M   'P 1'
#
loop_
_entity.id
_entity.type
_entity.pdbx_description
1 polymer ?
#
loop_
_entity_poly.entity_id
_entity_poly.type
_entity_poly.pdbx_seq_one_letter_code
_entity_poly.pdbx_strand_id
1 'polypeptide(L)'
;MTAPFLQVEGLSKRFGDHQAVADLSFTLARGAMLALLGPSGSGKTTTLRMLAGFEQLDAGRILVEGRDVTPLGPAARRFGMVFQHYALFPHLSVFENVAFGLSKDADRASRVAEVLRLVDLAGFESRSIGQLSGGQQQRVALARALAPEPRLLFLDEPLSNLDPSLRERTRAELRAALKQIGITTILVTHEQEEAFALGDLVAVLKDGRLQQLGTPTELYEHPQNQFVATFVGRASALPGTITAPGRVRVGDVDWPTAGSATGAVTTVVRPEDVVFTDSGLPGTVVERRYLGGRALFRVSTAAGTLEIEAPMASAELEAKVHVTARRSLSFNRDSV
;
A
#
# COMPACT_ATOMS: atom_id res chain seq x y z
N MET A 1 -8.01 -25.95 -4.95
CA MET A 1 -7.33 -24.63 -4.98
C MET A 1 -6.96 -24.36 -6.42
N THR A 2 -7.40 -23.24 -6.97
CA THR A 2 -6.99 -22.80 -8.32
C THR A 2 -5.50 -22.44 -8.29
N ALA A 3 -4.74 -22.89 -9.31
CA ALA A 3 -3.32 -22.53 -9.41
C ALA A 3 -3.14 -21.01 -9.43
N PRO A 4 -2.11 -20.46 -8.76
CA PRO A 4 -1.87 -19.02 -8.74
C PRO A 4 -1.54 -18.51 -10.15
N PHE A 5 -1.99 -17.30 -10.47
CA PHE A 5 -1.71 -16.66 -11.75
C PHE A 5 -0.25 -16.18 -11.83
N LEU A 6 0.24 -15.54 -10.77
CA LEU A 6 1.62 -15.09 -10.63
C LEU A 6 2.24 -15.78 -9.41
N GLN A 7 3.44 -16.32 -9.60
CA GLN A 7 4.29 -16.85 -8.53
C GLN A 7 5.64 -16.14 -8.57
N VAL A 8 6.05 -15.62 -7.46
CA VAL A 8 7.34 -14.97 -7.24
C VAL A 8 8.07 -15.78 -6.17
N GLU A 9 9.25 -16.24 -6.47
CA GLU A 9 9.99 -17.16 -5.60
C GLU A 9 11.43 -16.67 -5.41
N GLY A 10 11.79 -16.33 -4.18
CA GLY A 10 13.13 -15.97 -3.77
C GLY A 10 13.76 -14.77 -4.48
N LEU A 11 12.93 -13.80 -4.89
CA LEU A 11 13.36 -12.66 -5.69
C LEU A 11 14.42 -11.86 -4.94
N SER A 12 15.61 -11.71 -5.52
CA SER A 12 16.70 -10.95 -4.90
C SER A 12 17.40 -10.07 -5.89
N LYS A 13 17.81 -8.87 -5.42
CA LYS A 13 18.56 -7.88 -6.21
C LYS A 13 19.49 -7.07 -5.33
N ARG A 14 20.73 -6.91 -5.79
CA ARG A 14 21.75 -6.09 -5.15
C ARG A 14 22.31 -5.06 -6.12
N PHE A 15 22.58 -3.86 -5.65
CA PHE A 15 23.28 -2.81 -6.37
C PHE A 15 24.56 -2.43 -5.59
N GLY A 16 25.71 -2.87 -6.08
CA GLY A 16 26.95 -2.77 -5.31
C GLY A 16 26.81 -3.48 -3.96
N ASP A 17 27.05 -2.76 -2.87
CA ASP A 17 26.89 -3.29 -1.50
C ASP A 17 25.46 -3.21 -0.96
N HIS A 18 24.56 -2.53 -1.65
CA HIS A 18 23.18 -2.34 -1.19
C HIS A 18 22.28 -3.48 -1.65
N GLN A 19 21.66 -4.20 -0.70
CA GLN A 19 20.63 -5.21 -0.94
C GLN A 19 19.28 -4.53 -1.12
N ALA A 20 18.84 -4.33 -2.36
CA ALA A 20 17.60 -3.64 -2.67
C ALA A 20 16.35 -4.52 -2.48
N VAL A 21 16.45 -5.82 -2.78
CA VAL A 21 15.41 -6.83 -2.56
C VAL A 21 16.08 -8.14 -2.12
N ALA A 22 15.56 -8.75 -1.05
CA ALA A 22 16.13 -9.93 -0.44
C ALA A 22 15.07 -11.01 -0.21
N ASP A 23 15.15 -12.10 -0.96
CA ASP A 23 14.33 -13.33 -0.80
C ASP A 23 12.81 -13.06 -0.78
N LEU A 24 12.34 -12.21 -1.72
CA LEU A 24 10.93 -11.86 -1.80
C LEU A 24 10.14 -12.98 -2.49
N SER A 25 9.14 -13.53 -1.79
CA SER A 25 8.28 -14.60 -2.31
C SER A 25 6.82 -14.30 -2.03
N PHE A 26 5.96 -14.45 -3.03
CA PHE A 26 4.51 -14.33 -2.90
C PHE A 26 3.79 -14.94 -4.10
N THR A 27 2.48 -15.14 -3.95
CA THR A 27 1.60 -15.59 -5.05
C THR A 27 0.43 -14.63 -5.21
N LEU A 28 -0.10 -14.54 -6.43
CA LEU A 28 -1.25 -13.70 -6.74
C LEU A 28 -2.24 -14.48 -7.63
N ALA A 29 -3.52 -14.41 -7.28
CA ALA A 29 -4.59 -14.98 -8.08
C ALA A 29 -4.87 -14.13 -9.32
N ARG A 30 -5.49 -14.72 -10.36
CA ARG A 30 -5.94 -13.98 -11.55
C ARG A 30 -6.99 -12.92 -11.16
N GLY A 31 -6.86 -11.73 -11.71
CA GLY A 31 -7.76 -10.60 -11.48
C GLY A 31 -7.62 -9.94 -10.11
N ALA A 32 -6.71 -10.44 -9.25
CA ALA A 32 -6.43 -9.79 -7.97
C ALA A 32 -5.54 -8.55 -8.13
N MET A 33 -5.72 -7.60 -7.23
CA MET A 33 -4.90 -6.38 -7.15
C MET A 33 -3.99 -6.47 -5.92
N LEU A 34 -2.66 -6.42 -6.13
CA LEU A 34 -1.64 -6.38 -5.09
C LEU A 34 -1.03 -4.99 -4.99
N ALA A 35 -1.06 -4.39 -3.81
CA ALA A 35 -0.31 -3.16 -3.52
C ALA A 35 1.02 -3.48 -2.83
N LEU A 36 2.14 -2.99 -3.36
CA LEU A 36 3.43 -2.99 -2.70
C LEU A 36 3.55 -1.69 -1.89
N LEU A 37 3.56 -1.79 -0.59
CA LEU A 37 3.57 -0.68 0.36
C LEU A 37 4.84 -0.73 1.22
N GLY A 38 5.38 0.42 1.60
CA GLY A 38 6.55 0.48 2.48
C GLY A 38 7.24 1.85 2.43
N PRO A 39 8.16 2.14 3.34
CA PRO A 39 8.92 3.39 3.34
C PRO A 39 9.78 3.55 2.08
N SER A 40 10.30 4.76 1.86
CA SER A 40 11.26 5.02 0.78
C SER A 40 12.48 4.11 0.93
N GLY A 41 12.97 3.57 -0.19
CA GLY A 41 14.11 2.64 -0.17
C GLY A 41 13.77 1.19 0.23
N SER A 42 12.52 0.83 0.49
CA SER A 42 12.14 -0.55 0.86
C SER A 42 12.15 -1.57 -0.28
N GLY A 43 12.53 -1.17 -1.51
CA GLY A 43 12.67 -2.08 -2.65
C GLY A 43 11.44 -2.20 -3.56
N LYS A 44 10.34 -1.45 -3.33
CA LYS A 44 9.08 -1.53 -4.10
C LYS A 44 9.26 -1.33 -5.61
N THR A 45 9.83 -0.20 -6.01
CA THR A 45 10.07 0.12 -7.44
C THR A 45 11.06 -0.86 -8.07
N THR A 46 12.08 -1.29 -7.33
CA THR A 46 13.02 -2.34 -7.80
C THR A 46 12.28 -3.64 -8.03
N THR A 47 11.42 -4.07 -7.10
CA THR A 47 10.57 -5.26 -7.25
C THR A 47 9.68 -5.14 -8.48
N LEU A 48 9.00 -4.01 -8.65
CA LEU A 48 8.14 -3.77 -9.81
C LEU A 48 8.93 -3.88 -11.12
N ARG A 49 10.12 -3.24 -11.19
CA ARG A 49 10.98 -3.27 -12.39
C ARG A 49 11.50 -4.67 -12.70
N MET A 50 11.84 -5.47 -11.68
CA MET A 50 12.21 -6.88 -11.86
C MET A 50 11.03 -7.69 -12.40
N LEU A 51 9.84 -7.53 -11.84
CA LEU A 51 8.61 -8.19 -12.30
C LEU A 51 8.27 -7.80 -13.75
N ALA A 52 8.42 -6.53 -14.10
CA ALA A 52 8.18 -6.02 -15.44
C ALA A 52 9.29 -6.37 -16.46
N GLY A 53 10.46 -6.86 -15.98
CA GLY A 53 11.59 -7.24 -16.83
C GLY A 53 12.52 -6.09 -17.22
N PHE A 54 12.40 -4.91 -16.61
CA PHE A 54 13.32 -3.79 -16.78
C PHE A 54 14.60 -3.92 -15.95
N GLU A 55 14.59 -4.77 -14.92
CA GLU A 55 15.72 -5.06 -14.06
C GLU A 55 15.94 -6.56 -13.99
N GLN A 56 17.19 -7.01 -14.10
CA GLN A 56 17.54 -8.42 -13.99
C GLN A 56 17.60 -8.83 -12.52
N LEU A 57 17.15 -10.06 -12.22
CA LEU A 57 17.28 -10.67 -10.91
C LEU A 57 18.71 -11.15 -10.71
N ASP A 58 19.20 -11.12 -9.48
CA ASP A 58 20.42 -11.81 -9.10
C ASP A 58 20.11 -13.26 -8.63
N ALA A 59 18.89 -13.47 -8.07
CA ALA A 59 18.39 -14.79 -7.72
C ALA A 59 16.86 -14.82 -7.73
N GLY A 60 16.29 -16.02 -7.77
CA GLY A 60 14.85 -16.26 -7.75
C GLY A 60 14.25 -16.47 -9.13
N ARG A 61 12.93 -16.61 -9.18
CA ARG A 61 12.19 -16.79 -10.43
C ARG A 61 10.79 -16.21 -10.39
N ILE A 62 10.25 -15.93 -11.56
CA ILE A 62 8.92 -15.36 -11.79
C ILE A 62 8.16 -16.27 -12.74
N LEU A 63 7.05 -16.85 -12.28
CA LEU A 63 6.19 -17.68 -13.11
C LEU A 63 4.83 -17.00 -13.29
N VAL A 64 4.36 -16.97 -14.52
CA VAL A 64 3.02 -16.51 -14.88
C VAL A 64 2.27 -17.66 -15.53
N GLU A 65 1.16 -18.07 -14.93
CA GLU A 65 0.40 -19.25 -15.35
C GLU A 65 1.27 -20.51 -15.45
N GLY A 66 2.22 -20.67 -14.50
CA GLY A 66 3.16 -21.78 -14.46
C GLY A 66 4.32 -21.71 -15.46
N ARG A 67 4.38 -20.67 -16.30
CA ARG A 67 5.47 -20.44 -17.25
C ARG A 67 6.52 -19.52 -16.66
N ASP A 68 7.78 -19.91 -16.73
CA ASP A 68 8.90 -19.09 -16.30
C ASP A 68 9.10 -17.92 -17.29
N VAL A 69 8.92 -16.71 -16.78
CA VAL A 69 9.13 -15.45 -17.53
C VAL A 69 10.40 -14.71 -17.08
N THR A 70 11.15 -15.30 -16.16
CA THR A 70 12.37 -14.72 -15.59
C THR A 70 13.38 -14.29 -16.67
N PRO A 71 13.73 -15.13 -17.66
CA PRO A 71 14.72 -14.77 -18.67
C PRO A 71 14.18 -13.80 -19.74
N LEU A 72 12.87 -13.48 -19.72
CA LEU A 72 12.25 -12.67 -20.76
C LEU A 72 12.41 -11.18 -20.45
N GLY A 73 12.79 -10.39 -21.45
CA GLY A 73 12.77 -8.93 -21.38
C GLY A 73 11.33 -8.35 -21.42
N PRO A 74 11.16 -7.03 -21.17
CA PRO A 74 9.85 -6.40 -21.03
C PRO A 74 8.89 -6.65 -22.18
N ALA A 75 9.36 -6.49 -23.42
CA ALA A 75 8.54 -6.70 -24.63
C ALA A 75 8.00 -8.13 -24.74
N ALA A 76 8.82 -9.13 -24.40
CA ALA A 76 8.45 -10.54 -24.50
C ALA A 76 7.50 -10.98 -23.37
N ARG A 77 7.51 -10.32 -22.21
CA ARG A 77 6.56 -10.57 -21.11
C ARG A 77 5.14 -10.13 -21.44
N ARG A 78 4.95 -9.18 -22.33
CA ARG A 78 3.63 -8.61 -22.71
C ARG A 78 2.83 -8.12 -21.50
N PHE A 79 3.47 -7.38 -20.63
CA PHE A 79 2.83 -6.73 -19.48
C PHE A 79 2.58 -5.26 -19.78
N GLY A 80 1.48 -4.71 -19.24
CA GLY A 80 1.19 -3.29 -19.29
C GLY A 80 1.91 -2.57 -18.15
N MET A 81 2.34 -1.33 -18.38
CA MET A 81 2.93 -0.50 -17.32
C MET A 81 2.48 0.95 -17.45
N VAL A 82 2.05 1.51 -16.33
CA VAL A 82 1.81 2.94 -16.16
C VAL A 82 2.89 3.47 -15.22
N PHE A 83 3.69 4.39 -15.71
CA PHE A 83 4.78 5.02 -14.96
C PHE A 83 4.27 6.19 -14.13
N GLN A 84 5.00 6.58 -13.10
CA GLN A 84 4.68 7.66 -12.16
C GLN A 84 4.33 8.99 -12.86
N HIS A 85 5.05 9.36 -13.92
CA HIS A 85 4.80 10.56 -14.71
C HIS A 85 4.01 10.28 -16.01
N TYR A 86 3.22 9.16 -16.02
CA TYR A 86 2.40 8.71 -17.14
C TYR A 86 3.18 8.40 -18.42
N ALA A 87 4.32 9.03 -18.66
CA ALA A 87 5.18 8.89 -19.84
C ALA A 87 4.41 9.01 -21.17
N LEU A 88 3.40 9.89 -21.21
CA LEU A 88 2.65 10.17 -22.43
C LEU A 88 3.52 10.97 -23.42
N PHE A 89 3.31 10.74 -24.70
CA PHE A 89 3.97 11.47 -25.76
C PHE A 89 3.23 12.80 -25.99
N PRO A 90 3.80 13.96 -25.61
CA PRO A 90 3.07 15.22 -25.59
C PRO A 90 2.76 15.77 -26.98
N HIS A 91 3.49 15.32 -28.00
CA HIS A 91 3.33 15.70 -29.40
C HIS A 91 2.32 14.82 -30.15
N LEU A 92 1.82 13.76 -29.53
CA LEU A 92 0.82 12.86 -30.10
C LEU A 92 -0.56 13.14 -29.49
N SER A 93 -1.61 12.89 -30.29
CA SER A 93 -3.00 12.89 -29.81
C SER A 93 -3.27 11.76 -28.82
N VAL A 94 -4.44 11.78 -28.18
CA VAL A 94 -4.92 10.66 -27.35
C VAL A 94 -4.96 9.36 -28.13
N PHE A 95 -5.52 9.39 -29.35
CA PHE A 95 -5.57 8.23 -30.23
C PHE A 95 -4.18 7.65 -30.49
N GLU A 96 -3.24 8.49 -30.89
CA GLU A 96 -1.88 8.06 -31.24
C GLU A 96 -1.12 7.53 -30.01
N ASN A 97 -1.31 8.14 -28.84
CA ASN A 97 -0.77 7.62 -27.59
C ASN A 97 -1.29 6.22 -27.28
N VAL A 98 -2.60 6.00 -27.35
CA VAL A 98 -3.22 4.71 -27.05
C VAL A 98 -2.86 3.67 -28.12
N ALA A 99 -2.83 4.05 -29.39
CA ALA A 99 -2.47 3.17 -30.50
C ALA A 99 -0.97 2.83 -30.57
N PHE A 100 -0.12 3.50 -29.79
CA PHE A 100 1.35 3.40 -29.92
C PHE A 100 1.88 1.97 -29.79
N GLY A 101 1.32 1.18 -28.87
CA GLY A 101 1.70 -0.21 -28.63
C GLY A 101 1.01 -1.25 -29.52
N LEU A 102 0.09 -0.83 -30.38
CA LEU A 102 -0.66 -1.74 -31.26
C LEU A 102 0.12 -2.06 -32.55
N SER A 103 -0.01 -3.31 -33.01
CA SER A 103 0.55 -3.70 -34.31
C SER A 103 -0.05 -2.90 -35.45
N LYS A 104 0.65 -2.81 -36.61
CA LYS A 104 0.14 -2.08 -37.77
C LYS A 104 -1.06 -2.76 -38.43
N ASP A 105 -1.17 -4.08 -38.26
CA ASP A 105 -2.23 -4.91 -38.84
C ASP A 105 -3.47 -5.00 -37.95
N ALA A 106 -3.43 -4.44 -36.73
CA ALA A 106 -4.58 -4.40 -35.85
C ALA A 106 -5.62 -3.37 -36.30
N ASP A 107 -6.89 -3.63 -36.05
CA ASP A 107 -7.94 -2.60 -36.12
C ASP A 107 -7.76 -1.61 -34.95
N ARG A 108 -6.83 -0.66 -35.17
CA ARG A 108 -6.45 0.33 -34.15
C ARG A 108 -7.62 1.21 -33.76
N ALA A 109 -8.50 1.57 -34.73
CA ALA A 109 -9.62 2.47 -34.47
C ALA A 109 -10.62 1.83 -33.50
N SER A 110 -11.02 0.59 -33.76
CA SER A 110 -11.94 -0.15 -32.92
C SER A 110 -11.33 -0.38 -31.49
N ARG A 111 -10.05 -0.81 -31.44
CA ARG A 111 -9.40 -1.10 -30.17
C ARG A 111 -9.17 0.15 -29.32
N VAL A 112 -8.77 1.27 -29.94
CA VAL A 112 -8.63 2.55 -29.22
C VAL A 112 -9.97 3.02 -28.68
N ALA A 113 -11.04 2.98 -29.50
CA ALA A 113 -12.38 3.37 -29.06
C ALA A 113 -12.89 2.47 -27.91
N GLU A 114 -12.59 1.18 -27.93
CA GLU A 114 -12.94 0.24 -26.87
C GLU A 114 -12.23 0.61 -25.54
N VAL A 115 -10.90 0.74 -25.56
CA VAL A 115 -10.16 1.02 -24.31
C VAL A 115 -10.44 2.42 -23.77
N LEU A 116 -10.69 3.42 -24.64
CA LEU A 116 -11.09 4.75 -24.18
C LEU A 116 -12.47 4.73 -23.51
N ARG A 117 -13.40 3.89 -23.96
CA ARG A 117 -14.68 3.69 -23.27
C ARG A 117 -14.49 3.04 -21.90
N LEU A 118 -13.59 2.06 -21.77
CA LEU A 118 -13.29 1.40 -20.49
C LEU A 118 -12.72 2.36 -19.42
N VAL A 119 -12.12 3.47 -19.85
CA VAL A 119 -11.54 4.48 -18.94
C VAL A 119 -12.32 5.79 -18.95
N ASP A 120 -13.57 5.81 -19.42
CA ASP A 120 -14.46 6.99 -19.50
C ASP A 120 -13.87 8.18 -20.26
N LEU A 121 -13.20 7.92 -21.38
CA LEU A 121 -12.62 8.92 -22.29
C LEU A 121 -13.13 8.81 -23.74
N ALA A 122 -14.32 8.24 -23.94
CA ALA A 122 -14.93 8.19 -25.26
C ALA A 122 -15.09 9.61 -25.84
N GLY A 123 -14.73 9.80 -27.12
CA GLY A 123 -14.78 11.10 -27.79
C GLY A 123 -13.57 12.01 -27.54
N PHE A 124 -12.52 11.51 -26.89
CA PHE A 124 -11.29 12.27 -26.62
C PHE A 124 -10.18 11.98 -27.64
N GLU A 125 -10.41 11.13 -28.64
CA GLU A 125 -9.41 10.56 -29.52
C GLU A 125 -8.54 11.62 -30.23
N SER A 126 -9.13 12.74 -30.65
CA SER A 126 -8.44 13.82 -31.39
C SER A 126 -7.79 14.87 -30.49
N ARG A 127 -8.00 14.82 -29.19
CA ARG A 127 -7.43 15.82 -28.25
C ARG A 127 -5.92 15.66 -28.12
N SER A 128 -5.23 16.76 -27.92
CA SER A 128 -3.82 16.77 -27.49
C SER A 128 -3.69 16.51 -25.99
N ILE A 129 -2.57 15.91 -25.56
CA ILE A 129 -2.30 15.60 -24.16
C ILE A 129 -2.32 16.86 -23.28
N GLY A 130 -1.83 18.00 -23.77
CA GLY A 130 -1.82 19.27 -23.03
C GLY A 130 -3.21 19.87 -22.74
N GLN A 131 -4.27 19.39 -23.41
CA GLN A 131 -5.66 19.80 -23.16
C GLN A 131 -6.35 19.00 -22.05
N LEU A 132 -5.66 18.01 -21.47
CA LEU A 132 -6.23 17.08 -20.51
C LEU A 132 -5.84 17.45 -19.08
N SER A 133 -6.77 17.25 -18.13
CA SER A 133 -6.44 17.29 -16.72
C SER A 133 -5.52 16.12 -16.32
N GLY A 134 -4.84 16.22 -15.17
CA GLY A 134 -3.96 15.14 -14.68
C GLY A 134 -4.66 13.79 -14.58
N GLY A 135 -5.90 13.74 -14.08
CA GLY A 135 -6.69 12.50 -14.02
C GLY A 135 -7.05 11.96 -15.42
N GLN A 136 -7.31 12.84 -16.41
CA GLN A 136 -7.54 12.42 -17.77
C GLN A 136 -6.25 11.89 -18.43
N GLN A 137 -5.10 12.53 -18.17
CA GLN A 137 -3.80 12.02 -18.63
C GLN A 137 -3.49 10.64 -18.06
N GLN A 138 -3.77 10.43 -16.79
CA GLN A 138 -3.64 9.12 -16.15
C GLN A 138 -4.50 8.06 -16.84
N ARG A 139 -5.77 8.37 -17.14
CA ARG A 139 -6.67 7.45 -17.86
C ARG A 139 -6.20 7.17 -19.28
N VAL A 140 -5.61 8.14 -19.99
CA VAL A 140 -4.96 7.90 -21.29
C VAL A 140 -3.77 6.95 -21.14
N ALA A 141 -2.93 7.13 -20.12
CA ALA A 141 -1.80 6.24 -19.85
C ALA A 141 -2.28 4.81 -19.52
N LEU A 142 -3.37 4.68 -18.76
CA LEU A 142 -4.01 3.41 -18.48
C LEU A 142 -4.55 2.77 -19.78
N ALA A 143 -5.28 3.52 -20.60
CA ALA A 143 -5.78 3.05 -21.90
C ALA A 143 -4.64 2.57 -22.81
N ARG A 144 -3.53 3.32 -22.88
CA ARG A 144 -2.34 2.92 -23.64
C ARG A 144 -1.73 1.61 -23.13
N ALA A 145 -1.66 1.43 -21.82
CA ALA A 145 -1.14 0.21 -21.21
C ALA A 145 -2.06 -0.99 -21.44
N LEU A 146 -3.39 -0.78 -21.54
CA LEU A 146 -4.40 -1.82 -21.75
C LEU A 146 -4.62 -2.17 -23.23
N ALA A 147 -4.33 -1.25 -24.15
CA ALA A 147 -4.61 -1.44 -25.58
C ALA A 147 -4.00 -2.73 -26.16
N PRO A 148 -2.75 -3.15 -25.81
CA PRO A 148 -2.16 -4.40 -26.26
C PRO A 148 -2.67 -5.67 -25.59
N GLU A 149 -3.74 -5.60 -24.76
CA GLU A 149 -4.28 -6.73 -24.00
C GLU A 149 -3.26 -7.44 -23.11
N PRO A 150 -2.64 -6.71 -22.18
CA PRO A 150 -1.61 -7.29 -21.34
C PRO A 150 -2.20 -8.34 -20.37
N ARG A 151 -1.37 -9.34 -20.02
CA ARG A 151 -1.76 -10.35 -19.00
C ARG A 151 -1.71 -9.82 -17.58
N LEU A 152 -0.84 -8.85 -17.32
CA LEU A 152 -0.56 -8.26 -16.01
C LEU A 152 -0.35 -6.75 -16.21
N LEU A 153 -0.88 -5.95 -15.31
CA LEU A 153 -0.73 -4.52 -15.30
C LEU A 153 0.11 -4.07 -14.10
N PHE A 154 1.09 -3.23 -14.36
CA PHE A 154 1.88 -2.55 -13.33
C PHE A 154 1.54 -1.08 -13.28
N LEU A 155 1.38 -0.55 -12.05
CA LEU A 155 1.14 0.87 -11.78
C LEU A 155 2.22 1.37 -10.81
N ASP A 156 3.09 2.25 -11.28
CA ASP A 156 4.16 2.83 -10.46
C ASP A 156 3.71 4.20 -9.95
N GLU A 157 3.30 4.25 -8.67
CA GLU A 157 2.77 5.45 -7.99
C GLU A 157 1.71 6.21 -8.83
N PRO A 158 0.60 5.54 -9.21
CA PRO A 158 -0.29 6.06 -10.24
C PRO A 158 -0.97 7.39 -9.88
N LEU A 159 -1.13 7.72 -8.59
CA LEU A 159 -1.86 8.90 -8.13
C LEU A 159 -0.96 9.99 -7.53
N SER A 160 0.36 9.78 -7.51
CA SER A 160 1.32 10.70 -6.83
C SER A 160 1.32 12.13 -7.38
N ASN A 161 0.99 12.31 -8.67
CA ASN A 161 0.99 13.60 -9.35
C ASN A 161 -0.33 14.38 -9.24
N LEU A 162 -1.32 13.85 -8.51
CA LEU A 162 -2.63 14.48 -8.32
C LEU A 162 -2.68 15.26 -7.00
N ASP A 163 -3.45 16.35 -6.99
CA ASP A 163 -3.76 17.03 -5.74
C ASP A 163 -4.62 16.16 -4.82
N PRO A 164 -4.62 16.40 -3.49
CA PRO A 164 -5.30 15.53 -2.53
C PRO A 164 -6.80 15.36 -2.77
N SER A 165 -7.49 16.42 -3.23
CA SER A 165 -8.94 16.39 -3.45
C SER A 165 -9.32 15.55 -4.67
N LEU A 166 -8.53 15.66 -5.73
CA LEU A 166 -8.71 14.89 -6.95
C LEU A 166 -8.29 13.42 -6.76
N ARG A 167 -7.31 13.18 -5.88
CA ARG A 167 -6.75 11.85 -5.62
C ARG A 167 -7.78 10.87 -5.08
N GLU A 168 -8.60 11.27 -4.10
CA GLU A 168 -9.63 10.41 -3.51
C GLU A 168 -10.65 9.94 -4.55
N ARG A 169 -11.18 10.88 -5.34
CA ARG A 169 -12.13 10.57 -6.42
C ARG A 169 -11.50 9.66 -7.49
N THR A 170 -10.31 10.01 -7.96
CA THR A 170 -9.60 9.25 -9.01
C THR A 170 -9.23 7.85 -8.54
N ARG A 171 -8.94 7.67 -7.24
CA ARG A 171 -8.69 6.37 -6.60
C ARG A 171 -9.89 5.43 -6.75
N ALA A 172 -11.09 5.92 -6.41
CA ALA A 172 -12.32 5.14 -6.54
C ALA A 172 -12.63 4.78 -8.01
N GLU A 173 -12.47 5.75 -8.92
CA GLU A 173 -12.66 5.55 -10.35
C GLU A 173 -11.66 4.54 -10.94
N LEU A 174 -10.38 4.64 -10.57
CA LEU A 174 -9.33 3.70 -11.00
C LEU A 174 -9.64 2.27 -10.51
N ARG A 175 -10.01 2.11 -9.23
CA ARG A 175 -10.41 0.80 -8.69
C ARG A 175 -11.57 0.19 -9.47
N ALA A 176 -12.62 0.99 -9.70
CA ALA A 176 -13.80 0.53 -10.43
C ALA A 176 -13.44 0.07 -11.85
N ALA A 177 -12.65 0.86 -12.58
CA ALA A 177 -12.18 0.52 -13.93
C ALA A 177 -11.37 -0.78 -13.94
N LEU A 178 -10.38 -0.93 -13.05
CA LEU A 178 -9.54 -2.13 -12.96
C LEU A 178 -10.36 -3.38 -12.61
N LYS A 179 -11.34 -3.26 -11.71
CA LYS A 179 -12.25 -4.36 -11.34
C LYS A 179 -13.17 -4.76 -12.50
N GLN A 180 -13.69 -3.79 -13.23
CA GLN A 180 -14.53 -4.05 -14.42
C GLN A 180 -13.75 -4.78 -15.52
N ILE A 181 -12.48 -4.40 -15.73
CA ILE A 181 -11.58 -5.02 -16.70
C ILE A 181 -11.17 -6.44 -16.22
N GLY A 182 -11.09 -6.68 -14.92
CA GLY A 182 -10.70 -7.96 -14.32
C GLY A 182 -9.21 -8.31 -14.53
N ILE A 183 -8.35 -7.33 -14.84
CA ILE A 183 -6.93 -7.56 -15.06
C ILE A 183 -6.18 -7.71 -13.74
N THR A 184 -5.29 -8.70 -13.67
CA THR A 184 -4.37 -8.82 -12.54
C THR A 184 -3.47 -7.60 -12.49
N THR A 185 -3.38 -6.94 -11.33
CA THR A 185 -2.67 -5.66 -11.20
C THR A 185 -1.72 -5.68 -10.03
N ILE A 186 -0.52 -5.14 -10.22
CA ILE A 186 0.42 -4.83 -9.13
C ILE A 186 0.67 -3.33 -9.14
N LEU A 187 0.43 -2.69 -8.02
CA LEU A 187 0.70 -1.27 -7.84
C LEU A 187 1.75 -1.03 -6.78
N VAL A 188 2.56 0.00 -6.99
CA VAL A 188 3.52 0.52 -6.01
C VAL A 188 2.99 1.84 -5.49
N THR A 189 2.99 2.01 -4.19
CA THR A 189 2.68 3.29 -3.55
C THR A 189 3.41 3.42 -2.22
N HIS A 190 3.60 4.64 -1.76
CA HIS A 190 4.05 4.96 -0.41
C HIS A 190 2.89 5.44 0.48
N GLU A 191 1.68 5.56 -0.08
CA GLU A 191 0.48 6.00 0.63
C GLU A 191 -0.37 4.80 1.08
N GLN A 192 -0.61 4.71 2.39
CA GLN A 192 -1.40 3.62 2.98
C GLN A 192 -2.84 3.63 2.49
N GLU A 193 -3.45 4.81 2.42
CA GLU A 193 -4.82 4.96 1.93
C GLU A 193 -4.99 4.48 0.49
N GLU A 194 -3.99 4.72 -0.36
CA GLU A 194 -4.00 4.23 -1.73
C GLU A 194 -3.88 2.71 -1.78
N ALA A 195 -2.91 2.15 -1.03
CA ALA A 195 -2.71 0.70 -0.95
C ALA A 195 -3.97 -0.02 -0.46
N PHE A 196 -4.64 0.54 0.55
CA PHE A 196 -5.84 -0.07 1.16
C PHE A 196 -7.08 0.09 0.30
N ALA A 197 -7.21 1.22 -0.40
CA ALA A 197 -8.35 1.44 -1.27
C ALA A 197 -8.26 0.65 -2.59
N LEU A 198 -7.06 0.47 -3.16
CA LEU A 198 -6.87 -0.20 -4.43
C LEU A 198 -6.57 -1.70 -4.29
N GLY A 199 -5.72 -2.10 -3.34
CA GLY A 199 -5.28 -3.49 -3.19
C GLY A 199 -6.35 -4.42 -2.61
N ASP A 200 -6.52 -5.59 -3.20
CA ASP A 200 -7.20 -6.72 -2.54
C ASP A 200 -6.27 -7.35 -1.51
N LEU A 201 -4.97 -7.34 -1.83
CA LEU A 201 -3.87 -7.71 -0.97
C LEU A 201 -2.85 -6.57 -0.92
N VAL A 202 -2.18 -6.45 0.22
CA VAL A 202 -1.09 -5.49 0.41
C VAL A 202 0.14 -6.24 0.93
N ALA A 203 1.27 -6.06 0.25
CA ALA A 203 2.58 -6.54 0.67
C ALA A 203 3.34 -5.37 1.33
N VAL A 204 3.56 -5.46 2.62
CA VAL A 204 4.35 -4.46 3.37
C VAL A 204 5.82 -4.83 3.29
N LEU A 205 6.62 -3.94 2.70
CA LEU A 205 8.06 -4.11 2.49
C LEU A 205 8.85 -3.19 3.42
N LYS A 206 9.94 -3.72 3.97
CA LYS A 206 10.96 -2.94 4.71
C LYS A 206 12.34 -3.52 4.42
N ASP A 207 13.31 -2.65 4.14
CA ASP A 207 14.72 -3.02 3.91
C ASP A 207 14.89 -4.18 2.91
N GLY A 208 14.14 -4.10 1.80
CA GLY A 208 14.16 -5.10 0.74
C GLY A 208 13.44 -6.43 1.07
N ARG A 209 12.80 -6.57 2.22
CA ARG A 209 12.15 -7.80 2.68
C ARG A 209 10.64 -7.62 2.84
N LEU A 210 9.91 -8.69 2.56
CA LEU A 210 8.48 -8.79 2.87
C LEU A 210 8.30 -8.93 4.38
N GLN A 211 7.57 -7.99 4.98
CA GLN A 211 7.23 -8.02 6.40
C GLN A 211 5.92 -8.75 6.66
N GLN A 212 4.94 -8.51 5.79
CA GLN A 212 3.65 -9.20 5.82
C GLN A 212 2.94 -9.02 4.48
N LEU A 213 2.22 -10.04 4.06
CA LEU A 213 1.25 -10.02 2.96
C LEU A 213 -0.11 -10.41 3.52
N GLY A 214 -1.13 -9.62 3.21
CA GLY A 214 -2.51 -9.88 3.66
C GLY A 214 -3.48 -8.85 3.10
N THR A 215 -4.76 -9.02 3.43
CA THR A 215 -5.77 -8.00 3.18
C THR A 215 -5.50 -6.75 4.03
N PRO A 216 -6.01 -5.57 3.65
CA PRO A 216 -5.92 -4.36 4.49
C PRO A 216 -6.36 -4.60 5.94
N THR A 217 -7.45 -5.34 6.14
CA THR A 217 -7.98 -5.66 7.47
C THR A 217 -7.01 -6.55 8.27
N GLU A 218 -6.45 -7.59 7.65
CA GLU A 218 -5.47 -8.47 8.32
C GLU A 218 -4.21 -7.72 8.74
N LEU A 219 -3.70 -6.80 7.91
CA LEU A 219 -2.52 -5.99 8.25
C LEU A 219 -2.78 -5.05 9.43
N TYR A 220 -4.00 -4.52 9.54
CA TYR A 220 -4.39 -3.61 10.62
C TYR A 220 -4.71 -4.33 11.93
N GLU A 221 -5.54 -5.38 11.84
CA GLU A 221 -6.05 -6.12 12.99
C GLU A 221 -5.07 -7.18 13.54
N HIS A 222 -4.29 -7.80 12.65
CA HIS A 222 -3.39 -8.92 12.93
C HIS A 222 -1.98 -8.71 12.37
N PRO A 223 -1.29 -7.59 12.73
CA PRO A 223 0.07 -7.36 12.29
C PRO A 223 1.02 -8.43 12.84
N GLN A 224 1.88 -8.98 11.98
CA GLN A 224 2.80 -10.07 12.35
C GLN A 224 4.00 -9.60 13.19
N ASN A 225 4.35 -8.31 13.09
CA ASN A 225 5.47 -7.75 13.84
C ASN A 225 5.21 -6.28 14.22
N GLN A 226 6.07 -5.75 15.10
CA GLN A 226 5.98 -4.37 15.58
C GLN A 226 6.04 -3.35 14.44
N PHE A 227 6.88 -3.59 13.42
CA PHE A 227 7.00 -2.66 12.31
C PHE A 227 5.66 -2.53 11.55
N VAL A 228 5.03 -3.64 11.19
CA VAL A 228 3.71 -3.61 10.52
C VAL A 228 2.68 -2.91 11.41
N ALA A 229 2.65 -3.25 12.70
CA ALA A 229 1.71 -2.65 13.67
C ALA A 229 1.85 -1.13 13.77
N THR A 230 3.06 -0.59 13.69
CA THR A 230 3.32 0.85 13.79
C THR A 230 3.33 1.57 12.44
N PHE A 231 3.64 0.86 11.37
CA PHE A 231 3.66 1.42 10.02
C PHE A 231 2.26 1.50 9.40
N VAL A 232 1.38 0.54 9.68
CA VAL A 232 0.02 0.47 9.14
C VAL A 232 -0.95 1.18 10.08
N GLY A 233 -1.50 2.31 9.63
CA GLY A 233 -2.37 3.17 10.43
C GLY A 233 -1.59 3.94 11.52
N ARG A 234 -2.35 4.61 12.38
CA ARG A 234 -1.79 5.32 13.55
C ARG A 234 -1.65 4.34 14.71
N ALA A 235 -0.55 4.44 15.45
CA ALA A 235 -0.33 3.64 16.64
C ALA A 235 0.65 4.32 17.59
N SER A 236 0.48 4.08 18.88
CA SER A 236 1.46 4.43 19.93
C SER A 236 2.14 3.16 20.40
N ALA A 237 3.47 3.22 20.52
CA ALA A 237 4.29 2.10 20.98
C ALA A 237 4.90 2.45 22.36
N LEU A 238 4.64 1.62 23.35
CA LEU A 238 5.06 1.82 24.74
C LEU A 238 5.82 0.61 25.27
N PRO A 239 6.77 0.81 26.19
CA PRO A 239 7.36 -0.30 26.91
C PRO A 239 6.32 -0.97 27.81
N GLY A 240 6.31 -2.30 27.81
CA GLY A 240 5.45 -3.09 28.67
C GLY A 240 6.13 -4.36 29.17
N THR A 241 5.47 -5.05 30.09
CA THR A 241 5.90 -6.38 30.58
C THR A 241 4.67 -7.29 30.64
N ILE A 242 4.75 -8.47 30.07
CA ILE A 242 3.69 -9.47 30.15
C ILE A 242 3.59 -9.98 31.60
N THR A 243 2.44 -9.81 32.22
CA THR A 243 2.18 -10.22 33.61
C THR A 243 1.40 -11.54 33.70
N ALA A 244 0.57 -11.81 32.67
CA ALA A 244 -0.19 -13.05 32.54
C ALA A 244 -0.60 -13.22 31.07
N PRO A 245 -1.06 -14.41 30.63
CA PRO A 245 -1.64 -14.58 29.31
C PRO A 245 -2.77 -13.56 29.03
N GLY A 246 -2.62 -12.79 27.95
CA GLY A 246 -3.58 -11.73 27.59
C GLY A 246 -3.49 -10.45 28.43
N ARG A 247 -2.45 -10.27 29.24
CA ARG A 247 -2.24 -9.09 30.09
C ARG A 247 -0.82 -8.55 29.96
N VAL A 248 -0.72 -7.23 29.76
CA VAL A 248 0.54 -6.48 29.72
C VAL A 248 0.48 -5.34 30.70
N ARG A 249 1.52 -5.17 31.50
CA ARG A 249 1.71 -4.02 32.39
C ARG A 249 2.43 -2.91 31.64
N VAL A 250 1.78 -1.74 31.58
CA VAL A 250 2.33 -0.50 31.02
C VAL A 250 2.32 0.56 32.14
N GLY A 251 3.51 1.01 32.56
CA GLY A 251 3.62 1.74 33.81
C GLY A 251 3.12 0.89 34.99
N ASP A 252 2.15 1.43 35.74
CA ASP A 252 1.55 0.75 36.91
C ASP A 252 0.17 0.13 36.57
N VAL A 253 -0.23 0.06 35.28
CA VAL A 253 -1.57 -0.39 34.89
C VAL A 253 -1.48 -1.62 33.99
N ASP A 254 -2.35 -2.61 34.26
CA ASP A 254 -2.48 -3.80 33.39
C ASP A 254 -3.53 -3.58 32.32
N TRP A 255 -3.11 -3.75 31.06
CA TRP A 255 -3.97 -3.66 29.87
C TRP A 255 -4.22 -5.04 29.25
N PRO A 256 -5.37 -5.25 28.58
CA PRO A 256 -5.57 -6.43 27.77
C PRO A 256 -4.63 -6.36 26.54
N THR A 257 -4.02 -7.49 26.21
CA THR A 257 -3.13 -7.58 25.03
C THR A 257 -3.36 -8.88 24.28
N ALA A 258 -3.15 -8.83 22.97
CA ALA A 258 -3.05 -10.00 22.12
C ALA A 258 -1.58 -10.22 21.68
N GLY A 259 -1.26 -11.48 21.37
CA GLY A 259 0.07 -11.91 20.97
C GLY A 259 0.61 -13.01 21.89
N SER A 260 1.68 -13.66 21.42
CA SER A 260 2.39 -14.73 22.15
C SER A 260 3.68 -14.26 22.82
N ALA A 261 3.91 -12.94 22.86
CA ALA A 261 5.10 -12.34 23.45
C ALA A 261 5.18 -12.62 24.97
N THR A 262 6.39 -12.67 25.51
CA THR A 262 6.65 -12.92 26.91
C THR A 262 7.71 -11.97 27.47
N GLY A 263 7.70 -11.73 28.78
CA GLY A 263 8.68 -10.86 29.43
C GLY A 263 8.53 -9.39 29.03
N ALA A 264 9.65 -8.71 28.80
CA ALA A 264 9.67 -7.31 28.37
C ALA A 264 9.27 -7.19 26.89
N VAL A 265 8.29 -6.32 26.59
CA VAL A 265 7.68 -6.18 25.27
C VAL A 265 7.57 -4.72 24.84
N THR A 266 7.34 -4.50 23.56
CA THR A 266 6.76 -3.27 23.04
C THR A 266 5.25 -3.50 22.88
N THR A 267 4.47 -2.70 23.58
CA THR A 267 3.00 -2.71 23.52
C THR A 267 2.53 -1.64 22.55
N VAL A 268 1.80 -2.03 21.55
CA VAL A 268 1.24 -1.15 20.51
C VAL A 268 -0.26 -1.00 20.73
N VAL A 269 -0.73 0.25 20.72
CA VAL A 269 -2.16 0.59 20.87
C VAL A 269 -2.61 1.51 19.75
N ARG A 270 -3.84 1.35 19.31
CA ARG A 270 -4.49 2.25 18.35
C ARG A 270 -5.15 3.42 19.06
N PRO A 271 -5.22 4.62 18.44
CA PRO A 271 -5.85 5.78 19.07
C PRO A 271 -7.33 5.56 19.47
N GLU A 272 -8.07 4.76 18.71
CA GLU A 272 -9.47 4.40 18.97
C GLU A 272 -9.64 3.36 20.08
N ASP A 273 -8.59 2.61 20.40
CA ASP A 273 -8.59 1.61 21.47
C ASP A 273 -8.17 2.18 22.83
N VAL A 274 -7.66 3.41 22.86
CA VAL A 274 -7.32 4.11 24.11
C VAL A 274 -8.47 5.01 24.52
N VAL A 275 -8.81 4.99 25.80
CA VAL A 275 -9.93 5.79 26.34
C VAL A 275 -9.51 6.54 27.59
N PHE A 276 -10.14 7.71 27.80
CA PHE A 276 -10.11 8.43 29.06
C PHE A 276 -10.95 7.70 30.11
N THR A 277 -10.49 7.68 31.36
CA THR A 277 -11.11 6.96 32.48
C THR A 277 -10.83 7.68 33.79
N ASP A 278 -11.54 7.33 34.86
CA ASP A 278 -11.31 7.89 36.19
C ASP A 278 -10.08 7.29 36.91
N SER A 279 -9.67 6.10 36.47
CA SER A 279 -8.49 5.40 37.02
C SER A 279 -7.75 4.68 35.86
N GLY A 280 -6.43 4.76 35.86
CA GLY A 280 -5.59 4.18 34.78
C GLY A 280 -4.20 4.79 34.79
N LEU A 281 -3.52 4.74 33.65
CA LEU A 281 -2.22 5.34 33.49
C LEU A 281 -2.35 6.87 33.52
N PRO A 282 -1.73 7.56 34.51
CA PRO A 282 -1.82 9.00 34.63
C PRO A 282 -1.04 9.70 33.51
N GLY A 283 -1.58 10.81 33.01
CA GLY A 283 -0.95 11.60 31.95
C GLY A 283 -1.47 13.01 31.87
N THR A 284 -0.87 13.78 30.98
CA THR A 284 -1.25 15.15 30.69
C THR A 284 -1.50 15.31 29.19
N VAL A 285 -2.59 15.94 28.82
CA VAL A 285 -2.90 16.26 27.43
C VAL A 285 -1.95 17.36 26.93
N VAL A 286 -1.04 17.00 26.04
CA VAL A 286 -0.02 17.94 25.50
C VAL A 286 -0.35 18.50 24.13
N GLU A 287 -1.28 17.87 23.40
CA GLU A 287 -1.75 18.34 22.10
C GLU A 287 -3.18 17.87 21.85
N ARG A 288 -3.95 18.72 21.20
CA ARG A 288 -5.31 18.40 20.75
C ARG A 288 -5.49 18.87 19.32
N ARG A 289 -5.71 17.92 18.41
CA ARG A 289 -5.93 18.19 16.99
C ARG A 289 -7.37 17.89 16.63
N TYR A 290 -8.05 18.90 16.08
CA TYR A 290 -9.44 18.80 15.65
C TYR A 290 -9.57 17.94 14.38
N LEU A 291 -10.50 16.99 14.39
CA LEU A 291 -10.85 16.09 13.28
C LEU A 291 -12.35 16.17 12.92
N GLY A 292 -12.99 17.31 13.12
CA GLY A 292 -14.44 17.46 12.98
C GLY A 292 -15.17 17.16 14.29
N GLY A 293 -16.09 16.20 14.32
CA GLY A 293 -16.82 15.81 15.56
C GLY A 293 -15.96 15.10 16.61
N ARG A 294 -14.72 14.73 16.28
CA ARG A 294 -13.73 14.09 17.15
C ARG A 294 -12.46 14.91 17.20
N ALA A 295 -11.59 14.56 18.12
CA ALA A 295 -10.23 15.09 18.20
C ALA A 295 -9.23 13.95 18.42
N LEU A 296 -8.02 14.16 17.93
CA LEU A 296 -6.87 13.36 18.30
C LEU A 296 -6.14 14.09 19.43
N PHE A 297 -6.12 13.46 20.58
CA PHE A 297 -5.41 13.92 21.77
C PHE A 297 -4.06 13.23 21.85
N ARG A 298 -3.00 13.98 22.13
CA ARG A 298 -1.71 13.42 22.49
C ARG A 298 -1.53 13.58 23.99
N VAL A 299 -1.37 12.44 24.68
CA VAL A 299 -1.24 12.37 26.14
C VAL A 299 0.17 11.92 26.48
N SER A 300 0.89 12.75 27.25
CA SER A 300 2.21 12.40 27.79
C SER A 300 2.03 11.67 29.11
N THR A 301 2.63 10.49 29.25
CA THR A 301 2.62 9.64 30.45
C THR A 301 4.04 9.28 30.86
N ALA A 302 4.22 8.71 32.05
CA ALA A 302 5.51 8.19 32.49
C ALA A 302 6.03 7.02 31.62
N ALA A 303 5.12 6.28 30.95
CA ALA A 303 5.47 5.17 30.06
C ALA A 303 5.76 5.62 28.62
N GLY A 304 5.47 6.88 28.26
CA GLY A 304 5.62 7.43 26.91
C GLY A 304 4.39 8.22 26.46
N THR A 305 4.36 8.57 25.19
CA THR A 305 3.28 9.37 24.61
C THR A 305 2.27 8.47 23.89
N LEU A 306 0.98 8.74 24.15
CA LEU A 306 -0.17 8.05 23.55
C LEU A 306 -0.96 9.01 22.66
N GLU A 307 -1.51 8.49 21.56
CA GLU A 307 -2.56 9.14 20.78
C GLU A 307 -3.92 8.50 21.15
N ILE A 308 -4.94 9.35 21.31
CA ILE A 308 -6.31 8.95 21.67
C ILE A 308 -7.28 9.66 20.71
N GLU A 309 -8.13 8.89 20.04
CA GLU A 309 -9.21 9.45 19.25
C GLU A 309 -10.52 9.42 20.03
N ALA A 310 -11.00 10.59 20.46
CA ALA A 310 -12.20 10.73 21.29
C ALA A 310 -13.05 11.93 20.87
N PRO A 311 -14.30 12.04 21.38
CA PRO A 311 -15.10 13.25 21.19
C PRO A 311 -14.33 14.50 21.65
N MET A 312 -14.56 15.62 20.97
CA MET A 312 -13.83 16.88 21.20
C MET A 312 -13.91 17.36 22.66
N ALA A 313 -15.02 17.11 23.34
CA ALA A 313 -15.27 17.51 24.73
C ALA A 313 -14.65 16.58 25.79
N SER A 314 -13.95 15.51 25.37
CA SER A 314 -13.44 14.48 26.33
C SER A 314 -12.34 14.99 27.24
N ALA A 315 -11.52 15.95 26.78
CA ALA A 315 -10.47 16.57 27.59
C ALA A 315 -10.07 17.93 27.01
N GLU A 316 -9.49 18.76 27.87
CA GLU A 316 -8.90 20.03 27.45
C GLU A 316 -7.37 19.93 27.37
N LEU A 317 -6.74 20.91 26.69
CA LEU A 317 -5.28 21.03 26.66
C LEU A 317 -4.76 21.23 28.12
N GLU A 318 -3.62 20.65 28.42
CA GLU A 318 -2.97 20.65 29.75
C GLU A 318 -3.76 19.93 30.87
N ALA A 319 -4.93 19.34 30.57
CA ALA A 319 -5.68 18.56 31.54
C ALA A 319 -4.89 17.35 32.03
N LYS A 320 -4.92 17.11 33.34
CA LYS A 320 -4.46 15.84 33.92
C LYS A 320 -5.55 14.79 33.75
N VAL A 321 -5.20 13.67 33.17
CA VAL A 321 -6.14 12.62 32.80
C VAL A 321 -5.60 11.26 33.19
N HIS A 322 -6.48 10.27 33.27
CA HIS A 322 -6.11 8.88 33.31
C HIS A 322 -6.57 8.20 32.02
N VAL A 323 -5.76 7.27 31.51
CA VAL A 323 -6.04 6.57 30.27
C VAL A 323 -5.88 5.07 30.43
N THR A 324 -6.65 4.31 29.67
CA THR A 324 -6.50 2.85 29.61
C THR A 324 -6.71 2.38 28.17
N ALA A 325 -6.11 1.25 27.82
CA ALA A 325 -6.34 0.60 26.54
C ALA A 325 -7.43 -0.48 26.67
N ARG A 326 -8.39 -0.48 25.75
CA ARG A 326 -9.40 -1.55 25.59
C ARG A 326 -8.81 -2.77 24.89
N ARG A 327 -7.83 -2.53 24.01
CA ARG A 327 -7.12 -3.54 23.24
C ARG A 327 -5.69 -3.06 23.02
N SER A 328 -4.75 -3.97 23.07
CA SER A 328 -3.37 -3.72 22.67
C SER A 328 -2.75 -4.96 22.01
N LEU A 329 -1.62 -4.76 21.35
CA LEU A 329 -0.80 -5.81 20.74
C LEU A 329 0.58 -5.76 21.39
N SER A 330 1.14 -6.90 21.74
CA SER A 330 2.47 -6.95 22.35
C SER A 330 3.44 -7.77 21.50
N PHE A 331 4.59 -7.19 21.24
CA PHE A 331 5.66 -7.78 20.46
C PHE A 331 6.91 -7.91 21.33
N ASN A 332 7.64 -9.01 21.20
CA ASN A 332 8.94 -9.13 21.83
C ASN A 332 9.82 -7.95 21.38
N ARG A 333 10.57 -7.36 22.28
CA ARG A 333 11.58 -6.38 21.90
C ARG A 333 12.61 -7.11 21.05
N ASP A 334 12.78 -6.66 19.79
CA ASP A 334 13.86 -7.15 18.95
C ASP A 334 15.15 -6.93 19.73
N SER A 335 15.88 -8.02 19.95
CA SER A 335 17.25 -7.94 20.47
C SER A 335 18.02 -7.16 19.41
N VAL A 336 18.43 -5.94 19.77
CA VAL A 336 19.25 -5.05 18.94
C VAL A 336 20.56 -5.75 18.60
#